data_cb8156184e3c62574f2a7add24d41457
#
_entry.id   cb8156184e3c62574f2a7add24d41457
#
_cell.length_a   1.000
_cell.length_b   1.000
_cell.length_c   1.000
_cell.angle_alpha   90.00
_cell.angle_beta   90.00
_cell.angle_gamma   90.00
#
_symmetry.space_group_name_H-M   'P 1'
#
loop_
_entity.id
_entity.type
_entity.pdbx_description
1 polymer ?
#
loop_
_entity_poly.entity_id
_entity_poly.type
_entity_poly.pdbx_seq_one_letter_code
_entity_poly.pdbx_strand_id
1 'polypeptide(L)'
;LRTLASDQRLSIAATRTDPQSGKLHTEHYEVYGPVVIVLTTTSPEVFDEETRSRFVQLTMDESHEQTRAILERQRRAHTLAGVLENASAEIVQRQHHNAQRLLRPLAVVNPYVEQLTYPSDRLLHRREQKKYLALINSIALLHQHQREVKRATRGDVEIEYVEVTVDDIALANELAAEVLSRGLDVLAPPVRGLYDELRALCVKRADELKCNLDVVQLSRREIREATGWSDWQVRNYCYKLVEMEYLHTTVNGNGR
;
A
#
# COMPACT_ATOMS: atom_id res chain seq x y z
N LEU A 1 0.16 -2.26 -18.60
CA LEU A 1 -0.10 -1.55 -17.35
C LEU A 1 0.95 -0.47 -17.08
N ARG A 2 2.27 -0.75 -17.25
CA ARG A 2 3.35 0.23 -16.99
C ARG A 2 3.18 1.50 -17.83
N THR A 3 2.94 1.35 -19.13
CA THR A 3 2.72 2.46 -20.08
C THR A 3 1.51 3.28 -19.68
N LEU A 4 0.40 2.62 -19.34
CA LEU A 4 -0.82 3.29 -18.92
C LEU A 4 -0.63 4.09 -17.63
N ALA A 5 0.11 3.52 -16.66
CA ALA A 5 0.42 4.19 -15.39
C ALA A 5 1.38 5.37 -15.53
N SER A 6 2.30 5.34 -16.54
CA SER A 6 3.32 6.38 -16.71
C SER A 6 2.94 7.43 -17.75
N ASP A 7 2.45 6.98 -18.90
CA ASP A 7 2.24 7.81 -20.06
C ASP A 7 0.75 8.15 -20.25
N GLN A 8 -0.10 7.60 -19.38
CA GLN A 8 -1.55 7.73 -19.41
C GLN A 8 -2.16 7.38 -20.79
N ARG A 9 -1.46 6.53 -21.53
CA ARG A 9 -1.89 6.02 -22.83
C ARG A 9 -1.54 4.56 -22.95
N LEU A 10 -2.48 3.78 -23.43
CA LEU A 10 -2.28 2.37 -23.79
C LEU A 10 -2.80 2.16 -25.20
N SER A 11 -1.96 1.63 -26.09
CA SER A 11 -2.36 1.18 -27.40
C SER A 11 -2.17 -0.33 -27.50
N ILE A 12 -3.20 -1.03 -27.91
CA ILE A 12 -3.20 -2.50 -28.08
C ILE A 12 -3.70 -2.80 -29.47
N ALA A 13 -2.95 -3.60 -30.22
CA ALA A 13 -3.40 -4.21 -31.45
C ALA A 13 -3.96 -5.61 -31.13
N ALA A 14 -5.24 -5.84 -31.39
CA ALA A 14 -5.89 -7.12 -31.21
C ALA A 14 -6.31 -7.68 -32.57
N THR A 15 -5.91 -8.92 -32.87
CA THR A 15 -6.30 -9.59 -34.08
C THR A 15 -7.62 -10.33 -33.86
N ARG A 16 -8.63 -10.01 -34.64
CA ARG A 16 -9.96 -10.64 -34.61
C ARG A 16 -10.26 -11.28 -35.94
N THR A 17 -10.90 -12.42 -35.92
CA THR A 17 -11.43 -13.06 -37.15
C THR A 17 -12.80 -12.46 -37.48
N ASP A 18 -12.93 -11.90 -38.63
CA ASP A 18 -14.22 -11.44 -39.15
C ASP A 18 -15.19 -12.64 -39.32
N PRO A 19 -16.35 -12.62 -38.63
CA PRO A 19 -17.29 -13.74 -38.68
C PRO A 19 -17.90 -14.01 -40.07
N GLN A 20 -17.90 -13.00 -40.95
CA GLN A 20 -18.50 -13.12 -42.28
C GLN A 20 -17.50 -13.55 -43.35
N SER A 21 -16.27 -13.05 -43.30
CA SER A 21 -15.25 -13.31 -44.32
C SER A 21 -14.21 -14.34 -43.91
N GLY A 22 -14.14 -14.74 -42.63
CA GLY A 22 -13.11 -15.62 -42.06
C GLY A 22 -11.69 -15.04 -42.08
N LYS A 23 -11.52 -13.79 -42.49
CA LYS A 23 -10.20 -13.12 -42.57
C LYS A 23 -9.81 -12.54 -41.25
N LEU A 24 -8.51 -12.57 -40.97
CA LEU A 24 -7.92 -11.90 -39.81
C LEU A 24 -7.91 -10.39 -40.07
N HIS A 25 -8.50 -9.65 -39.15
CA HIS A 25 -8.47 -8.18 -39.11
C HIS A 25 -7.82 -7.71 -37.81
N THR A 26 -6.91 -6.75 -37.90
CA THR A 26 -6.24 -6.17 -36.74
C THR A 26 -6.93 -4.88 -36.37
N GLU A 27 -7.52 -4.83 -35.18
CA GLU A 27 -8.12 -3.64 -34.63
C GLU A 27 -7.16 -3.01 -33.61
N HIS A 28 -7.02 -1.69 -33.69
CA HIS A 28 -6.24 -0.91 -32.74
C HIS A 28 -7.16 -0.28 -31.71
N TYR A 29 -6.90 -0.61 -30.45
CA TYR A 29 -7.61 -0.01 -29.31
C TYR A 29 -6.67 0.94 -28.60
N GLU A 30 -7.12 2.17 -28.38
CA GLU A 30 -6.39 3.17 -27.62
C GLU A 30 -7.20 3.58 -26.39
N VAL A 31 -6.54 3.58 -25.24
CA VAL A 31 -7.10 4.04 -23.98
C VAL A 31 -6.27 5.21 -23.49
N TYR A 32 -6.93 6.31 -23.20
CA TYR A 32 -6.31 7.53 -22.65
C TYR A 32 -6.70 7.70 -21.19
N GLY A 33 -5.73 8.15 -20.38
CA GLY A 33 -5.93 8.49 -18.99
C GLY A 33 -6.60 9.87 -18.81
N PRO A 34 -6.80 10.29 -17.56
CA PRO A 34 -6.35 9.62 -16.35
C PRO A 34 -7.14 8.35 -16.00
N VAL A 35 -6.44 7.33 -15.54
CA VAL A 35 -7.05 6.07 -15.09
C VAL A 35 -6.62 5.74 -13.67
N VAL A 36 -7.53 5.14 -12.90
CA VAL A 36 -7.23 4.56 -11.60
C VAL A 36 -7.10 3.05 -11.78
N ILE A 37 -5.95 2.50 -11.36
CA ILE A 37 -5.67 1.07 -11.46
C ILE A 37 -5.59 0.52 -10.04
N VAL A 38 -6.46 -0.42 -9.72
CA VAL A 38 -6.44 -1.16 -8.45
C VAL A 38 -6.19 -2.63 -8.77
N LEU A 39 -5.15 -3.20 -8.17
CA LEU A 39 -4.77 -4.59 -8.34
C LEU A 39 -4.82 -5.28 -6.99
N THR A 40 -5.39 -6.46 -6.94
CA THR A 40 -5.39 -7.32 -5.75
C THR A 40 -4.64 -8.60 -6.05
N THR A 41 -3.80 -9.05 -5.13
CA THR A 41 -3.05 -10.30 -5.26
C THR A 41 -2.74 -10.86 -3.88
N THR A 42 -2.67 -12.17 -3.79
CA THR A 42 -2.17 -12.88 -2.61
C THR A 42 -0.65 -13.11 -2.66
N SER A 43 -0.03 -12.80 -3.78
CA SER A 43 1.41 -13.01 -4.03
C SER A 43 2.00 -11.76 -4.67
N PRO A 44 2.40 -10.76 -3.88
CA PRO A 44 2.95 -9.50 -4.40
C PRO A 44 4.24 -9.71 -5.23
N GLU A 45 4.93 -10.84 -5.06
CA GLU A 45 6.13 -11.21 -5.80
C GLU A 45 5.87 -11.48 -7.29
N VAL A 46 4.62 -11.67 -7.70
CA VAL A 46 4.23 -11.81 -9.13
C VAL A 46 4.59 -10.55 -9.92
N PHE A 47 4.58 -9.40 -9.27
CA PHE A 47 4.97 -8.15 -9.90
C PHE A 47 6.46 -7.87 -9.69
N ASP A 48 7.15 -7.57 -10.78
CA ASP A 48 8.53 -7.10 -10.71
C ASP A 48 8.64 -5.78 -9.92
N GLU A 49 9.83 -5.49 -9.43
CA GLU A 49 10.11 -4.32 -8.59
C GLU A 49 9.76 -3.01 -9.31
N GLU A 50 10.01 -2.92 -10.62
CA GLU A 50 9.69 -1.74 -11.39
C GLU A 50 8.18 -1.47 -11.41
N THR A 51 7.36 -2.50 -11.60
CA THR A 51 5.90 -2.41 -11.56
C THR A 51 5.44 -2.04 -10.16
N ARG A 52 5.92 -2.72 -9.12
CA ARG A 52 5.57 -2.43 -7.72
C ARG A 52 5.88 -0.99 -7.33
N SER A 53 7.02 -0.45 -7.76
CA SER A 53 7.42 0.92 -7.44
C SER A 53 6.47 2.00 -7.99
N ARG A 54 5.60 1.67 -8.94
CA ARG A 54 4.62 2.60 -9.51
C ARG A 54 3.29 2.63 -8.75
N PHE A 55 3.04 1.66 -7.89
CA PHE A 55 1.82 1.52 -7.12
C PHE A 55 2.05 1.86 -5.65
N VAL A 56 1.00 2.32 -4.99
CA VAL A 56 0.92 2.35 -3.54
C VAL A 56 0.50 0.95 -3.09
N GLN A 57 1.31 0.32 -2.23
CA GLN A 57 1.04 -1.01 -1.73
C GLN A 57 0.28 -0.92 -0.41
N LEU A 58 -0.90 -1.51 -0.37
CA LEU A 58 -1.69 -1.66 0.85
C LEU A 58 -1.73 -3.13 1.22
N THR A 59 -1.56 -3.43 2.49
CA THR A 59 -1.64 -4.79 3.02
C THR A 59 -2.81 -4.92 3.96
N MET A 60 -3.34 -6.13 4.06
CA MET A 60 -4.35 -6.45 5.05
C MET A 60 -3.67 -6.81 6.38
N ASP A 61 -4.33 -6.45 7.47
CA ASP A 61 -3.96 -6.94 8.79
C ASP A 61 -4.46 -8.38 8.93
N GLU A 62 -3.52 -9.34 9.03
CA GLU A 62 -3.80 -10.79 9.18
C GLU A 62 -3.68 -11.24 10.65
N SER A 63 -3.68 -10.32 11.61
CA SER A 63 -3.60 -10.63 13.03
C SER A 63 -4.80 -11.45 13.51
N HIS A 64 -4.60 -12.18 14.61
CA HIS A 64 -5.68 -12.91 15.28
C HIS A 64 -6.80 -12.00 15.76
N GLU A 65 -6.44 -10.79 16.20
CA GLU A 65 -7.40 -9.78 16.65
C GLU A 65 -8.30 -9.32 15.51
N GLN A 66 -7.71 -8.98 14.38
CA GLN A 66 -8.46 -8.58 13.19
C GLN A 66 -9.33 -9.73 12.66
N THR A 67 -8.80 -10.94 12.62
CA THR A 67 -9.57 -12.13 12.22
C THR A 67 -10.76 -12.34 13.14
N ARG A 68 -10.58 -12.21 14.45
CA ARG A 68 -11.67 -12.31 15.44
C ARG A 68 -12.74 -11.25 15.20
N ALA A 69 -12.33 -10.00 15.00
CA ALA A 69 -13.23 -8.87 14.74
C ALA A 69 -14.05 -9.09 13.46
N ILE A 70 -13.42 -9.60 12.40
CA ILE A 70 -14.09 -9.94 11.13
C ILE A 70 -15.13 -11.06 11.35
N LEU A 71 -14.78 -12.14 12.04
CA LEU A 71 -15.69 -13.24 12.32
C LEU A 71 -16.87 -12.80 13.20
N GLU A 72 -16.64 -11.90 14.16
CA GLU A 72 -17.68 -11.34 14.99
C GLU A 72 -18.63 -10.45 14.17
N ARG A 73 -18.08 -9.59 13.31
CA ARG A 73 -18.86 -8.76 12.38
C ARG A 73 -19.69 -9.62 11.42
N GLN A 74 -19.12 -10.70 10.89
CA GLN A 74 -19.86 -11.64 10.05
C GLN A 74 -21.06 -12.27 10.79
N ARG A 75 -20.86 -12.73 12.04
CA ARG A 75 -21.97 -13.24 12.85
C ARG A 75 -23.02 -12.17 13.13
N ARG A 76 -22.59 -10.96 13.49
CA ARG A 76 -23.49 -9.84 13.74
C ARG A 76 -24.35 -9.48 12.52
N ALA A 77 -23.79 -9.58 11.31
CA ALA A 77 -24.50 -9.30 10.07
C ALA A 77 -25.77 -10.18 9.87
N HIS A 78 -25.81 -11.37 10.51
CA HIS A 78 -26.98 -12.27 10.49
C HIS A 78 -27.99 -12.00 11.61
N THR A 79 -27.77 -11.00 12.46
CA THR A 79 -28.77 -10.55 13.44
C THR A 79 -29.69 -9.49 12.83
N LEU A 80 -30.85 -9.26 13.44
CA LEU A 80 -31.76 -8.21 12.99
C LEU A 80 -31.08 -6.84 12.97
N ALA A 81 -30.27 -6.53 13.98
CA ALA A 81 -29.48 -5.30 14.03
C ALA A 81 -28.50 -5.20 12.85
N GLY A 82 -27.79 -6.28 12.52
CA GLY A 82 -26.86 -6.31 11.39
C GLY A 82 -27.56 -6.18 10.03
N VAL A 83 -28.74 -6.75 9.86
CA VAL A 83 -29.55 -6.58 8.64
C VAL A 83 -29.97 -5.12 8.48
N LEU A 84 -30.38 -4.45 9.56
CA LEU A 84 -30.73 -3.03 9.54
C LEU A 84 -29.51 -2.13 9.27
N GLU A 85 -28.36 -2.45 9.86
CA GLU A 85 -27.08 -1.77 9.59
C GLU A 85 -26.70 -1.90 8.10
N ASN A 86 -26.81 -3.09 7.52
CA ASN A 86 -26.51 -3.29 6.11
C ASN A 86 -27.47 -2.52 5.18
N ALA A 87 -28.74 -2.40 5.54
CA ALA A 87 -29.71 -1.59 4.80
C ALA A 87 -29.33 -0.09 4.80
N SER A 88 -28.64 0.39 5.84
CA SER A 88 -28.16 1.77 5.90
C SER A 88 -26.83 2.00 5.14
N ALA A 89 -26.13 0.96 4.74
CA ALA A 89 -24.86 1.07 4.03
C ALA A 89 -24.97 1.82 2.70
N GLU A 90 -26.09 1.68 1.99
CA GLU A 90 -26.38 2.43 0.76
C GLU A 90 -26.44 3.95 0.99
N ILE A 91 -26.88 4.37 2.16
CA ILE A 91 -26.94 5.80 2.53
C ILE A 91 -25.51 6.33 2.64
N VAL A 92 -24.64 5.63 3.35
CA VAL A 92 -23.23 6.00 3.52
C VAL A 92 -22.52 6.03 2.16
N GLN A 93 -22.72 4.99 1.34
CA GLN A 93 -22.14 4.93 -0.01
C GLN A 93 -22.59 6.14 -0.86
N ARG A 94 -23.87 6.48 -0.82
CA ARG A 94 -24.41 7.65 -1.54
C ARG A 94 -23.81 8.96 -1.04
N GLN A 95 -23.57 9.10 0.27
CA GLN A 95 -22.89 10.27 0.83
C GLN A 95 -21.48 10.40 0.28
N HIS A 96 -20.70 9.31 0.25
CA HIS A 96 -19.36 9.30 -0.34
C HIS A 96 -19.40 9.63 -1.84
N HIS A 97 -20.30 9.05 -2.61
CA HIS A 97 -20.47 9.38 -4.03
C HIS A 97 -20.79 10.85 -4.24
N ASN A 98 -21.66 11.42 -3.42
CA ASN A 98 -22.02 12.84 -3.51
C ASN A 98 -20.83 13.73 -3.14
N ALA A 99 -20.07 13.39 -2.12
CA ALA A 99 -18.85 14.12 -1.76
C ALA A 99 -17.84 14.12 -2.92
N GLN A 100 -17.64 12.97 -3.59
CA GLN A 100 -16.77 12.90 -4.77
C GLN A 100 -17.27 13.75 -5.96
N ARG A 101 -18.59 13.81 -6.18
CA ARG A 101 -19.18 14.62 -7.25
C ARG A 101 -19.08 16.13 -7.00
N LEU A 102 -18.95 16.54 -5.75
CA LEU A 102 -18.77 17.93 -5.37
C LEU A 102 -17.34 18.44 -5.53
N LEU A 103 -16.37 17.53 -5.67
CA LEU A 103 -14.97 17.92 -5.86
C LEU A 103 -14.81 18.66 -7.20
N ARG A 104 -14.18 19.83 -7.11
CA ARG A 104 -13.82 20.68 -8.26
C ARG A 104 -12.38 20.34 -8.69
N PRO A 105 -12.06 20.42 -9.97
CA PRO A 105 -10.71 20.21 -10.48
C PRO A 105 -9.81 21.43 -10.23
N LEU A 106 -9.53 21.71 -8.96
CA LEU A 106 -8.67 22.82 -8.55
C LEU A 106 -7.20 22.41 -8.61
N ALA A 107 -6.33 23.35 -8.94
CA ALA A 107 -4.91 23.17 -8.73
C ALA A 107 -4.59 23.15 -7.21
N VAL A 108 -3.53 22.45 -6.83
CA VAL A 108 -3.04 22.46 -5.46
C VAL A 108 -1.64 23.05 -5.43
N VAL A 109 -1.45 24.08 -4.63
CA VAL A 109 -0.16 24.75 -4.44
C VAL A 109 0.35 24.46 -3.04
N ASN A 110 1.60 24.02 -2.93
CA ASN A 110 2.23 23.76 -1.65
C ASN A 110 3.29 24.86 -1.38
N PRO A 111 2.99 25.85 -0.52
CA PRO A 111 3.94 26.92 -0.19
C PRO A 111 5.14 26.44 0.63
N TYR A 112 5.10 25.23 1.18
CA TYR A 112 6.13 24.65 2.02
C TYR A 112 7.02 23.64 1.27
N VAL A 113 6.79 23.40 -0.02
CA VAL A 113 7.40 22.30 -0.77
C VAL A 113 8.93 22.36 -0.78
N GLU A 114 9.51 23.57 -0.83
CA GLU A 114 10.97 23.76 -0.83
C GLU A 114 11.62 23.45 0.53
N GLN A 115 10.84 23.45 1.60
CA GLN A 115 11.29 23.11 2.96
C GLN A 115 11.19 21.62 3.25
N LEU A 116 10.48 20.87 2.39
CA LEU A 116 10.34 19.42 2.56
C LEU A 116 11.63 18.72 2.15
N THR A 117 12.14 17.90 3.05
CA THR A 117 13.31 17.05 2.78
C THR A 117 12.89 15.63 2.46
N TYR A 118 13.56 15.02 1.49
CA TYR A 118 13.34 13.61 1.13
C TYR A 118 14.69 12.93 0.87
N PRO A 119 14.89 11.65 1.26
CA PRO A 119 16.11 10.91 0.95
C PRO A 119 16.41 10.92 -0.55
N SER A 120 17.68 11.08 -0.94
CA SER A 120 18.08 11.22 -2.34
C SER A 120 19.16 10.21 -2.80
N ASP A 121 19.49 9.25 -1.94
CA ASP A 121 20.57 8.28 -2.14
C ASP A 121 20.21 7.13 -3.12
N ARG A 122 18.92 6.93 -3.44
CA ARG A 122 18.46 5.85 -4.31
C ARG A 122 17.54 6.34 -5.43
N LEU A 123 17.58 5.68 -6.60
CA LEU A 123 16.68 5.99 -7.73
C LEU A 123 15.19 5.80 -7.38
N LEU A 124 14.88 4.87 -6.49
CA LEU A 124 13.53 4.61 -6.02
C LEU A 124 12.92 5.85 -5.36
N HIS A 125 13.72 6.64 -4.65
CA HIS A 125 13.26 7.85 -3.94
C HIS A 125 12.66 8.90 -4.88
N ARG A 126 13.05 8.92 -6.16
CA ARG A 126 12.43 9.83 -7.15
C ARG A 126 10.93 9.53 -7.38
N ARG A 127 10.55 8.25 -7.31
CA ARG A 127 9.15 7.82 -7.47
C ARG A 127 8.39 7.96 -6.16
N GLU A 128 9.02 7.59 -5.06
CA GLU A 128 8.42 7.70 -3.73
C GLU A 128 8.14 9.15 -3.34
N GLN A 129 9.04 10.08 -3.65
CA GLN A 129 8.81 11.51 -3.46
C GLN A 129 7.57 11.99 -4.24
N LYS A 130 7.39 11.55 -5.50
CA LYS A 130 6.19 11.90 -6.26
C LYS A 130 4.91 11.40 -5.60
N LYS A 131 4.92 10.18 -5.05
CA LYS A 131 3.77 9.62 -4.32
C LYS A 131 3.48 10.42 -3.05
N TYR A 132 4.52 10.78 -2.30
CA TYR A 132 4.41 11.59 -1.10
C TYR A 132 3.80 12.97 -1.40
N LEU A 133 4.31 13.68 -2.41
CA LEU A 133 3.75 14.95 -2.83
C LEU A 133 2.32 14.81 -3.35
N ALA A 134 2.01 13.75 -4.08
CA ALA A 134 0.65 13.45 -4.53
C ALA A 134 -0.30 13.18 -3.35
N LEU A 135 0.17 12.53 -2.30
CA LEU A 135 -0.60 12.28 -1.06
C LEU A 135 -0.96 13.62 -0.39
N ILE A 136 0.02 14.51 -0.19
CA ILE A 136 -0.22 15.85 0.36
C ILE A 136 -1.26 16.61 -0.48
N ASN A 137 -1.08 16.61 -1.80
CA ASN A 137 -2.00 17.30 -2.71
C ASN A 137 -3.41 16.71 -2.67
N SER A 138 -3.53 15.38 -2.54
CA SER A 138 -4.82 14.72 -2.44
C SER A 138 -5.55 15.08 -1.15
N ILE A 139 -4.84 15.15 -0.02
CA ILE A 139 -5.39 15.60 1.26
C ILE A 139 -5.90 17.04 1.14
N ALA A 140 -5.08 17.94 0.61
CA ALA A 140 -5.46 19.33 0.42
C ALA A 140 -6.68 19.49 -0.51
N LEU A 141 -6.74 18.71 -1.60
CA LEU A 141 -7.86 18.72 -2.54
C LEU A 141 -9.15 18.18 -1.91
N LEU A 142 -9.09 17.15 -1.08
CA LEU A 142 -10.24 16.62 -0.36
C LEU A 142 -10.83 17.64 0.62
N HIS A 143 -9.99 18.50 1.18
CA HIS A 143 -10.42 19.56 2.10
C HIS A 143 -10.77 20.90 1.40
N GLN A 144 -10.88 20.92 0.05
CA GLN A 144 -11.08 22.15 -0.73
C GLN A 144 -12.28 23.01 -0.30
N HIS A 145 -13.38 22.38 0.15
CA HIS A 145 -14.59 23.09 0.60
C HIS A 145 -14.46 23.74 1.99
N GLN A 146 -13.36 23.45 2.71
CA GLN A 146 -13.05 24.03 4.01
C GLN A 146 -11.98 25.13 3.90
N ARG A 147 -11.64 25.54 2.68
CA ARG A 147 -10.53 26.45 2.36
C ARG A 147 -10.96 27.55 1.41
N GLU A 148 -10.19 28.62 1.44
CA GLU A 148 -10.31 29.68 0.45
C GLU A 148 -9.77 29.19 -0.90
N VAL A 149 -10.57 29.34 -1.95
CA VAL A 149 -10.13 29.14 -3.32
C VAL A 149 -9.49 30.43 -3.82
N LYS A 150 -8.22 30.37 -4.13
CA LYS A 150 -7.43 31.51 -4.63
C LYS A 150 -7.37 31.47 -6.15
N ARG A 151 -7.04 32.60 -6.74
CA ARG A 151 -6.85 32.76 -8.19
C ARG A 151 -5.48 33.34 -8.48
N ALA A 152 -4.85 32.85 -9.53
CA ALA A 152 -3.61 33.40 -10.05
C ALA A 152 -3.69 33.48 -11.58
N THR A 153 -3.18 34.57 -12.13
CA THR A 153 -3.18 34.84 -13.58
C THR A 153 -1.75 35.03 -14.05
N ARG A 154 -1.40 34.37 -15.15
CA ARG A 154 -0.14 34.61 -15.84
C ARG A 154 -0.38 34.68 -17.35
N GLY A 155 -0.26 35.86 -17.93
CA GLY A 155 -0.68 36.08 -19.31
C GLY A 155 -2.17 35.81 -19.50
N ASP A 156 -2.52 34.96 -20.45
CA ASP A 156 -3.91 34.57 -20.75
C ASP A 156 -4.38 33.35 -19.95
N VAL A 157 -3.55 32.82 -19.04
CA VAL A 157 -3.88 31.64 -18.23
C VAL A 157 -4.30 32.07 -16.84
N GLU A 158 -5.55 31.80 -16.48
CA GLU A 158 -6.09 31.94 -15.12
C GLU A 158 -6.28 30.54 -14.51
N ILE A 159 -5.82 30.36 -13.26
CA ILE A 159 -5.99 29.13 -12.50
C ILE A 159 -6.68 29.40 -11.18
N GLU A 160 -7.59 28.53 -10.77
CA GLU A 160 -8.11 28.46 -9.42
C GLU A 160 -7.36 27.38 -8.65
N TYR A 161 -6.97 27.67 -7.41
CA TYR A 161 -6.19 26.75 -6.61
C TYR A 161 -6.51 26.85 -5.13
N VAL A 162 -6.15 25.78 -4.41
CA VAL A 162 -6.11 25.73 -2.94
C VAL A 162 -4.68 25.55 -2.47
N GLU A 163 -4.37 26.06 -1.29
CA GLU A 163 -3.05 25.89 -0.69
C GLU A 163 -3.02 24.74 0.31
N VAL A 164 -1.90 24.05 0.31
CA VAL A 164 -1.55 23.06 1.33
C VAL A 164 -1.32 23.75 2.66
N THR A 165 -1.79 23.16 3.75
CA THR A 165 -1.52 23.62 5.11
C THR A 165 -0.50 22.71 5.79
N VAL A 166 0.04 23.15 6.93
CA VAL A 166 0.94 22.33 7.76
C VAL A 166 0.23 21.07 8.28
N ASP A 167 -1.07 21.17 8.55
CA ASP A 167 -1.88 20.03 9.02
C ASP A 167 -2.02 18.95 7.93
N ASP A 168 -2.09 19.33 6.65
CA ASP A 168 -2.09 18.37 5.55
C ASP A 168 -0.78 17.62 5.47
N ILE A 169 0.32 18.33 5.68
CA ILE A 169 1.66 17.74 5.68
C ILE A 169 1.81 16.80 6.89
N ALA A 170 1.31 17.20 8.05
CA ALA A 170 1.34 16.36 9.25
C ALA A 170 0.55 15.06 9.03
N LEU A 171 -0.67 15.16 8.50
CA LEU A 171 -1.49 13.98 8.16
C LEU A 171 -0.83 13.13 7.07
N ALA A 172 -0.23 13.76 6.06
CA ALA A 172 0.50 13.03 5.02
C ALA A 172 1.71 12.29 5.59
N ASN A 173 2.43 12.86 6.57
CA ASN A 173 3.55 12.20 7.23
C ASN A 173 3.10 10.97 8.04
N GLU A 174 1.99 11.08 8.76
CA GLU A 174 1.41 9.96 9.50
C GLU A 174 1.03 8.80 8.55
N LEU A 175 0.29 9.10 7.49
CA LEU A 175 -0.11 8.11 6.50
C LEU A 175 1.08 7.56 5.70
N ALA A 176 2.05 8.40 5.35
CA ALA A 176 3.24 7.99 4.60
C ALA A 176 4.12 7.04 5.42
N ALA A 177 4.25 7.25 6.72
CA ALA A 177 4.99 6.35 7.60
C ALA A 177 4.40 4.93 7.57
N GLU A 178 3.08 4.81 7.44
CA GLU A 178 2.41 3.52 7.35
C GLU A 178 2.45 2.91 5.94
N VAL A 179 2.22 3.72 4.91
CA VAL A 179 1.97 3.26 3.53
C VAL A 179 3.24 3.26 2.68
N LEU A 180 4.07 4.32 2.74
CA LEU A 180 5.25 4.46 1.88
C LEU A 180 6.48 3.77 2.47
N SER A 181 6.63 3.70 3.78
CA SER A 181 7.73 2.98 4.43
C SER A 181 7.78 1.50 4.02
N ARG A 182 6.61 0.92 3.76
CA ARG A 182 6.49 -0.47 3.29
C ARG A 182 7.00 -0.67 1.85
N GLY A 183 6.95 0.36 1.02
CA GLY A 183 7.53 0.33 -0.33
C GLY A 183 9.06 0.45 -0.34
N LEU A 184 9.64 1.00 0.73
CA LEU A 184 11.08 1.12 0.94
C LEU A 184 11.67 -0.11 1.65
N ASP A 185 10.81 -0.93 2.24
CA ASP A 185 11.23 -2.14 2.94
C ASP A 185 11.52 -3.26 1.94
N VAL A 186 12.68 -3.82 2.04
CA VAL A 186 13.11 -4.99 1.25
C VAL A 186 12.26 -6.21 1.60
N LEU A 187 11.72 -6.26 2.83
CA LEU A 187 10.87 -7.34 3.31
C LEU A 187 9.40 -7.10 2.94
N ALA A 188 8.76 -8.12 2.38
CA ALA A 188 7.30 -8.11 2.23
C ALA A 188 6.62 -7.98 3.60
N PRO A 189 5.47 -7.26 3.72
CA PRO A 189 4.85 -6.95 5.01
C PRO A 189 4.63 -8.14 5.96
N PRO A 190 4.16 -9.33 5.50
CA PRO A 190 4.03 -10.48 6.42
C PRO A 190 5.40 -10.98 6.92
N VAL A 191 6.44 -10.91 6.06
CA VAL A 191 7.80 -11.29 6.43
C VAL A 191 8.39 -10.30 7.42
N ARG A 192 8.11 -9.00 7.22
CA ARG A 192 8.47 -7.93 8.16
C ARG A 192 7.77 -8.13 9.51
N GLY A 193 6.49 -8.41 9.53
CA GLY A 193 5.74 -8.69 10.76
C GLY A 193 6.38 -9.81 11.56
N LEU A 194 6.68 -10.95 10.92
CA LEU A 194 7.39 -12.04 11.59
C LEU A 194 8.79 -11.62 12.06
N TYR A 195 9.54 -10.85 11.27
CA TYR A 195 10.88 -10.37 11.64
C TYR A 195 10.83 -9.49 12.91
N ASP A 196 9.87 -8.57 12.99
CA ASP A 196 9.74 -7.67 14.13
C ASP A 196 9.37 -8.44 15.41
N GLU A 197 8.48 -9.43 15.31
CA GLU A 197 8.16 -10.34 16.43
C GLU A 197 9.36 -11.20 16.84
N LEU A 198 10.10 -11.76 15.89
CA LEU A 198 11.33 -12.50 16.15
C LEU A 198 12.37 -11.65 16.84
N ARG A 199 12.56 -10.41 16.38
CA ARG A 199 13.49 -9.48 17.01
C ARG A 199 13.11 -9.19 18.47
N ALA A 200 11.82 -8.94 18.72
CA ALA A 200 11.32 -8.71 20.09
C ALA A 200 11.56 -9.94 20.99
N LEU A 201 11.30 -11.15 20.47
CA LEU A 201 11.57 -12.41 21.19
C LEU A 201 13.06 -12.61 21.47
N CYS A 202 13.91 -12.32 20.48
CA CYS A 202 15.37 -12.44 20.65
C CYS A 202 15.89 -11.44 21.71
N VAL A 203 15.41 -10.18 21.69
CA VAL A 203 15.78 -9.18 22.70
C VAL A 203 15.39 -9.67 24.10
N LYS A 204 14.15 -10.08 24.29
CA LYS A 204 13.68 -10.62 25.57
C LYS A 204 14.51 -11.80 26.04
N ARG A 205 14.83 -12.74 25.15
CA ARG A 205 15.62 -13.93 25.47
C ARG A 205 17.09 -13.61 25.77
N ALA A 206 17.66 -12.62 25.06
CA ALA A 206 19.00 -12.13 25.32
C ALA A 206 19.13 -11.52 26.71
N ASP A 207 18.12 -10.74 27.12
CA ASP A 207 18.05 -10.13 28.45
C ASP A 207 17.93 -11.19 29.57
N GLU A 208 17.07 -12.22 29.34
CA GLU A 208 16.89 -13.35 30.28
C GLU A 208 18.16 -14.17 30.44
N LEU A 209 18.88 -14.43 29.35
CA LEU A 209 20.10 -15.24 29.33
C LEU A 209 21.37 -14.42 29.58
N LYS A 210 21.28 -13.08 29.64
CA LYS A 210 22.41 -12.15 29.74
C LYS A 210 23.49 -12.40 28.68
N CYS A 211 23.05 -12.61 27.43
CA CYS A 211 23.91 -12.88 26.31
C CYS A 211 23.67 -11.86 25.17
N ASN A 212 24.57 -11.83 24.20
CA ASN A 212 24.41 -11.00 23.00
C ASN A 212 23.29 -11.53 22.10
N LEU A 213 22.63 -10.64 21.38
CA LEU A 213 21.51 -10.96 20.48
C LEU A 213 21.92 -12.02 19.42
N ASP A 214 23.15 -11.93 18.92
CA ASP A 214 23.70 -12.81 17.85
C ASP A 214 23.82 -14.27 18.28
N VAL A 215 23.79 -14.55 19.59
CA VAL A 215 23.93 -15.91 20.15
C VAL A 215 22.58 -16.56 20.42
N VAL A 216 21.49 -15.78 20.39
CA VAL A 216 20.14 -16.28 20.67
C VAL A 216 19.69 -17.20 19.54
N GLN A 217 19.30 -18.42 19.90
CA GLN A 217 18.76 -19.41 18.99
C GLN A 217 17.29 -19.69 19.33
N LEU A 218 16.45 -19.70 18.29
CA LEU A 218 15.04 -20.03 18.39
C LEU A 218 14.71 -21.18 17.43
N SER A 219 14.00 -22.17 17.92
CA SER A 219 13.43 -23.22 17.08
C SER A 219 12.13 -22.74 16.43
N ARG A 220 11.76 -23.30 15.27
CA ARG A 220 10.49 -23.01 14.63
C ARG A 220 9.27 -23.28 15.53
N ARG A 221 9.39 -24.25 16.43
CA ARG A 221 8.36 -24.56 17.40
C ARG A 221 8.19 -23.43 18.41
N GLU A 222 9.28 -22.95 18.99
CA GLU A 222 9.26 -21.80 19.92
C GLU A 222 8.69 -20.56 19.24
N ILE A 223 9.06 -20.30 17.99
CA ILE A 223 8.54 -19.19 17.21
C ILE A 223 7.01 -19.29 17.10
N ARG A 224 6.48 -20.45 16.70
CA ARG A 224 5.03 -20.67 16.59
C ARG A 224 4.28 -20.51 17.92
N GLU A 225 4.85 -21.08 18.98
CA GLU A 225 4.25 -21.01 20.32
C GLU A 225 4.21 -19.55 20.85
N ALA A 226 5.21 -18.75 20.53
CA ALA A 226 5.30 -17.36 20.98
C ALA A 226 4.49 -16.39 20.12
N THR A 227 4.42 -16.61 18.80
CA THR A 227 3.81 -15.67 17.84
C THR A 227 2.39 -16.08 17.42
N GLY A 228 2.03 -17.35 17.59
CA GLY A 228 0.75 -17.90 17.13
C GLY A 228 0.64 -18.09 15.61
N TRP A 229 1.72 -17.86 14.85
CA TRP A 229 1.72 -18.05 13.39
C TRP A 229 1.65 -19.54 13.03
N SER A 230 1.05 -19.84 11.88
CA SER A 230 0.94 -21.21 11.38
C SER A 230 2.32 -21.78 11.00
N ASP A 231 2.44 -23.13 10.97
CA ASP A 231 3.68 -23.80 10.57
C ASP A 231 4.14 -23.40 9.17
N TRP A 232 3.20 -23.28 8.24
CA TRP A 232 3.48 -22.87 6.87
C TRP A 232 4.04 -21.43 6.81
N GLN A 233 3.42 -20.49 7.53
CA GLN A 233 3.86 -19.10 7.58
C GLN A 233 5.26 -18.98 8.18
N VAL A 234 5.49 -19.57 9.35
CA VAL A 234 6.81 -19.53 10.01
C VAL A 234 7.86 -20.17 9.11
N ARG A 235 7.58 -21.34 8.50
CA ARG A 235 8.52 -22.00 7.61
C ARG A 235 8.88 -21.14 6.40
N ASN A 236 7.88 -20.60 5.71
CA ASN A 236 8.06 -19.83 4.49
C ASN A 236 8.74 -18.47 4.74
N TYR A 237 8.31 -17.79 5.79
CA TYR A 237 8.85 -16.44 6.06
C TYR A 237 10.24 -16.51 6.70
N CYS A 238 10.53 -17.48 7.55
CA CYS A 238 11.89 -17.74 8.01
C CYS A 238 12.82 -18.11 6.85
N TYR A 239 12.34 -18.89 5.87
CA TYR A 239 13.14 -19.19 4.68
C TYR A 239 13.51 -17.92 3.91
N LYS A 240 12.55 -17.02 3.67
CA LYS A 240 12.80 -15.72 3.03
C LYS A 240 13.76 -14.84 3.84
N LEU A 241 13.61 -14.80 5.16
CA LEU A 241 14.52 -14.05 6.03
C LEU A 241 15.95 -14.60 6.00
N VAL A 242 16.12 -15.91 5.85
CA VAL A 242 17.44 -16.54 5.67
C VAL A 242 18.02 -16.24 4.29
N GLU A 243 17.21 -16.33 3.23
CA GLU A 243 17.61 -15.99 1.85
C GLU A 243 18.08 -14.53 1.73
N MET A 244 17.47 -13.64 2.50
CA MET A 244 17.78 -12.21 2.53
C MET A 244 18.80 -11.84 3.63
N GLU A 245 19.45 -12.82 4.25
CA GLU A 245 20.50 -12.65 5.26
C GLU A 245 20.09 -11.93 6.56
N TYR A 246 18.78 -11.84 6.85
CA TYR A 246 18.27 -11.33 8.13
C TYR A 246 18.38 -12.35 9.26
N LEU A 247 18.43 -13.64 8.92
CA LEU A 247 18.56 -14.77 9.85
C LEU A 247 19.61 -15.75 9.34
N HIS A 248 20.26 -16.43 10.26
CA HIS A 248 21.11 -17.58 9.96
C HIS A 248 20.51 -18.85 10.53
N THR A 249 20.63 -19.95 9.79
CA THR A 249 20.23 -21.27 10.29
C THR A 249 21.43 -21.97 10.89
N THR A 250 21.30 -22.42 12.13
CA THR A 250 22.27 -23.32 12.76
C THR A 250 21.70 -24.73 12.77
N VAL A 251 22.44 -25.71 12.26
CA VAL A 251 22.10 -27.12 12.37
C VAL A 251 22.70 -27.61 13.69
N ASN A 252 21.86 -27.80 14.71
CA ASN A 252 22.31 -28.49 15.90
C ASN A 252 22.59 -29.95 15.53
N GLY A 253 23.83 -30.42 15.75
CA GLY A 253 24.39 -31.70 15.30
C GLY A 253 23.76 -32.96 15.83
N ASN A 254 22.46 -33.01 16.10
CA ASN A 254 21.66 -34.18 16.37
C ASN A 254 20.57 -34.36 15.30
N GLY A 255 21.03 -34.46 14.04
CA GLY A 255 20.18 -34.84 12.92
C GLY A 255 19.89 -36.32 12.93
N ARG A 256 18.69 -36.70 13.30
CA ARG A 256 17.94 -37.84 12.77
C ARG A 256 16.58 -37.37 12.34
#